data_eb85a30c07192e5725da1f11fea60b18
#
_entry.id   eb85a30c07192e5725da1f11fea60b18
#
_cell.length_a   1.000
_cell.length_b   1.000
_cell.length_c   1.000
_cell.angle_alpha   90.00
_cell.angle_beta   90.00
_cell.angle_gamma   90.00
#
_symmetry.space_group_name_H-M   'P 1'
#
loop_
_entity.id
_entity.type
_entity.pdbx_description
1 polymer ?
#
loop_
_entity_poly.entity_id
_entity_poly.type
_entity_poly.pdbx_seq_one_letter_code
_entity_poly.pdbx_strand_id
1 'polypeptide(L)'
;MTREELYLSILNHIQDGVYYVDIHRKIKFWNKGAEQITGYKAEEIVGRDCPSSKLNHIDEFGNHLCITGCPLFATNSDGIVRTEKVFVRHKDGYRIPILTTVYPIKENGAIIGSVEVFTRNSPKAYEDDLIENLAEKAMHDSLTHLPNRSYLESFLHYKLSEYQRFGKKFALLLPTLTTLGSLIILTDMILVIWS
;
A
#
# COMPACT_ATOMS: atom_id res chain seq x y z
N MET A 1 16.68 -21.72 -20.10
CA MET A 1 16.40 -20.90 -18.91
C MET A 1 15.87 -21.80 -17.81
N THR A 2 16.59 -21.94 -16.72
CA THR A 2 16.16 -22.72 -15.58
C THR A 2 15.03 -21.99 -14.82
N ARG A 3 14.34 -22.70 -13.94
CA ARG A 3 13.28 -22.12 -13.09
C ARG A 3 13.84 -21.03 -12.18
N GLU A 4 15.04 -21.20 -11.69
CA GLU A 4 15.74 -20.23 -10.85
C GLU A 4 16.11 -18.96 -11.65
N GLU A 5 16.64 -19.12 -12.85
CA GLU A 5 16.93 -17.99 -13.75
C GLU A 5 15.66 -17.18 -14.07
N LEU A 6 14.51 -17.84 -14.26
CA LEU A 6 13.24 -17.18 -14.50
C LEU A 6 12.83 -16.34 -13.28
N TYR A 7 12.89 -16.90 -12.07
CA TYR A 7 12.50 -16.16 -10.85
C TYR A 7 13.42 -14.97 -10.58
N LEU A 8 14.73 -15.15 -10.76
CA LEU A 8 15.68 -14.05 -10.64
C LEU A 8 15.43 -12.96 -11.68
N SER A 9 15.12 -13.35 -12.91
CA SER A 9 14.76 -12.40 -13.97
C SER A 9 13.52 -11.61 -13.60
N ILE A 10 12.44 -12.26 -13.11
CA ILE A 10 11.23 -11.60 -12.68
C ILE A 10 11.52 -10.58 -11.56
N LEU A 11 12.22 -11.01 -10.50
CA LEU A 11 12.56 -10.16 -9.36
C LEU A 11 13.40 -8.94 -9.77
N ASN A 12 14.28 -9.08 -10.76
CA ASN A 12 15.11 -7.98 -11.25
C ASN A 12 14.39 -7.01 -12.19
N HIS A 13 13.21 -7.37 -12.72
CA HIS A 13 12.38 -6.48 -13.54
C HIS A 13 11.31 -5.75 -12.73
N ILE A 14 11.10 -6.11 -11.45
CA ILE A 14 10.23 -5.38 -10.54
C ILE A 14 10.91 -4.06 -10.18
N GLN A 15 10.15 -2.94 -10.26
CA GLN A 15 10.65 -1.61 -9.91
C GLN A 15 10.77 -1.39 -8.39
N ASP A 16 9.98 -2.13 -7.62
CA ASP A 16 10.11 -2.12 -6.16
C ASP A 16 11.42 -2.74 -5.72
N GLY A 17 11.97 -2.22 -4.64
CA GLY A 17 13.11 -2.82 -4.00
C GLY A 17 12.72 -4.11 -3.30
N VAL A 18 13.43 -5.19 -3.59
CA VAL A 18 13.24 -6.50 -2.94
C VAL A 18 14.57 -6.99 -2.43
N TYR A 19 14.63 -7.34 -1.14
CA TYR A 19 15.77 -8.03 -0.59
C TYR A 19 15.37 -9.11 0.41
N TYR A 20 16.24 -10.12 0.55
CA TYR A 20 16.07 -11.21 1.49
C TYR A 20 17.20 -11.23 2.51
N VAL A 21 16.86 -11.44 3.77
CA VAL A 21 17.80 -11.70 4.85
C VAL A 21 17.53 -13.06 5.47
N ASP A 22 18.61 -13.71 5.93
CA ASP A 22 18.50 -14.92 6.75
C ASP A 22 18.05 -14.59 8.20
N ILE A 23 17.90 -15.62 9.05
CA ILE A 23 17.48 -15.46 10.44
C ILE A 23 18.44 -14.59 11.27
N HIS A 24 19.70 -14.47 10.84
CA HIS A 24 20.72 -13.62 11.46
C HIS A 24 20.73 -12.21 10.87
N ARG A 25 19.76 -11.86 10.04
CA ARG A 25 19.64 -10.60 9.32
C ARG A 25 20.79 -10.32 8.36
N LYS A 26 21.46 -11.34 7.85
CA LYS A 26 22.46 -11.21 6.81
C LYS A 26 21.78 -11.13 5.47
N ILE A 27 22.07 -10.08 4.69
CA ILE A 27 21.47 -9.84 3.38
C ILE A 27 22.03 -10.88 2.40
N LYS A 28 21.12 -11.66 1.78
CA LYS A 28 21.46 -12.75 0.84
C LYS A 28 21.03 -12.46 -0.59
N PHE A 29 20.08 -11.53 -0.76
CA PHE A 29 19.57 -11.14 -2.06
C PHE A 29 19.25 -9.66 -2.09
N TRP A 30 19.45 -9.02 -3.23
CA TRP A 30 19.22 -7.60 -3.47
C TRP A 30 18.90 -7.41 -4.95
N ASN A 31 17.67 -6.99 -5.31
CA ASN A 31 17.25 -6.87 -6.71
C ASN A 31 17.67 -5.55 -7.36
N LYS A 32 17.42 -5.42 -8.65
CA LYS A 32 17.70 -4.19 -9.40
C LYS A 32 16.83 -3.00 -8.97
N GLY A 33 15.58 -3.22 -8.55
CA GLY A 33 14.72 -2.17 -7.98
C GLY A 33 15.34 -1.56 -6.72
N ALA A 34 15.85 -2.39 -5.82
CA ALA A 34 16.53 -1.93 -4.62
C ALA A 34 17.81 -1.14 -4.94
N GLU A 35 18.59 -1.55 -5.97
CA GLU A 35 19.73 -0.77 -6.46
C GLU A 35 19.31 0.62 -6.97
N GLN A 36 18.21 0.68 -7.73
CA GLN A 36 17.72 1.94 -8.31
C GLN A 36 17.17 2.90 -7.24
N ILE A 37 16.48 2.36 -6.24
CA ILE A 37 15.91 3.16 -5.17
C ILE A 37 17.00 3.72 -4.25
N THR A 38 17.95 2.87 -3.83
CA THR A 38 18.91 3.22 -2.77
C THR A 38 20.27 3.69 -3.29
N GLY A 39 20.58 3.43 -4.56
CA GLY A 39 21.89 3.69 -5.18
C GLY A 39 22.98 2.67 -4.83
N TYR A 40 22.74 1.75 -3.90
CA TYR A 40 23.70 0.70 -3.56
C TYR A 40 23.58 -0.49 -4.49
N LYS A 41 24.70 -0.97 -5.00
CA LYS A 41 24.77 -2.19 -5.80
C LYS A 41 24.68 -3.47 -4.93
N ALA A 42 24.16 -4.55 -5.51
CA ALA A 42 24.07 -5.84 -4.82
C ALA A 42 25.43 -6.27 -4.26
N GLU A 43 26.52 -6.08 -4.99
CA GLU A 43 27.90 -6.40 -4.58
C GLU A 43 28.37 -5.61 -3.33
N GLU A 44 27.79 -4.44 -3.08
CA GLU A 44 28.10 -3.59 -1.93
C GLU A 44 27.33 -3.98 -0.66
N ILE A 45 26.20 -4.67 -0.84
CA ILE A 45 25.20 -4.91 0.23
C ILE A 45 25.07 -6.38 0.58
N VAL A 46 25.06 -7.29 -0.41
CA VAL A 46 24.94 -8.73 -0.18
C VAL A 46 26.09 -9.23 0.67
N GLY A 47 25.79 -10.08 1.65
CA GLY A 47 26.74 -10.61 2.61
C GLY A 47 26.98 -9.74 3.84
N ARG A 48 26.42 -8.51 3.89
CA ARG A 48 26.51 -7.65 5.10
C ARG A 48 25.33 -7.91 6.02
N ASP A 49 25.52 -7.61 7.31
CA ASP A 49 24.45 -7.63 8.29
C ASP A 49 23.58 -6.39 8.12
N CYS A 50 22.25 -6.57 8.04
CA CYS A 50 21.32 -5.49 7.81
C CYS A 50 21.48 -4.33 8.83
N PRO A 51 21.64 -4.55 10.15
CA PRO A 51 21.82 -3.45 11.12
C PRO A 51 23.08 -2.63 10.91
N SER A 52 24.15 -3.27 10.46
CA SER A 52 25.44 -2.61 10.18
C SER A 52 25.56 -2.16 8.72
N SER A 53 24.54 -2.43 7.91
CA SER A 53 24.49 -2.00 6.53
C SER A 53 24.35 -0.48 6.44
N LYS A 54 24.70 0.05 5.28
CA LYS A 54 24.60 1.49 5.01
C LYS A 54 23.16 2.00 4.89
N LEU A 55 22.15 1.10 4.93
CA LEU A 55 20.71 1.42 4.73
C LEU A 55 20.15 2.28 5.86
N ASN A 56 20.49 1.94 7.11
CA ASN A 56 20.19 2.70 8.31
C ASN A 56 18.80 3.32 8.33
N HIS A 57 17.77 2.46 8.52
CA HIS A 57 16.38 2.89 8.56
C HIS A 57 16.07 3.75 9.78
N ILE A 58 15.31 4.82 9.56
CA ILE A 58 14.76 5.66 10.63
C ILE A 58 13.24 5.83 10.43
N ASP A 59 12.53 6.13 11.52
CA ASP A 59 11.14 6.54 11.49
C ASP A 59 11.00 8.04 11.15
N GLU A 60 9.76 8.53 11.15
CA GLU A 60 9.42 9.94 10.90
C GLU A 60 9.98 10.90 11.98
N PHE A 61 10.30 10.39 13.16
CA PHE A 61 10.90 11.15 14.27
C PHE A 61 12.44 11.12 14.27
N GLY A 62 13.04 10.39 13.34
CA GLY A 62 14.51 10.23 13.25
C GLY A 62 15.09 9.14 14.12
N ASN A 63 14.27 8.30 14.77
CA ASN A 63 14.75 7.19 15.60
C ASN A 63 15.33 6.06 14.71
N HIS A 64 16.46 5.51 15.11
CA HIS A 64 17.15 4.43 14.39
C HIS A 64 16.44 3.09 14.59
N LEU A 65 15.61 2.68 13.64
CA LEU A 65 14.85 1.43 13.70
C LEU A 65 15.74 0.18 13.72
N CYS A 66 16.92 0.23 13.11
CA CYS A 66 17.85 -0.90 13.10
C CYS A 66 18.33 -1.33 14.50
N ILE A 67 18.22 -0.41 15.48
CA ILE A 67 18.59 -0.63 16.87
C ILE A 67 17.38 -0.98 17.73
N THR A 68 16.29 -0.21 17.58
CA THR A 68 15.06 -0.36 18.35
C THR A 68 13.84 -0.31 17.43
N GLY A 69 13.00 -1.36 17.46
CA GLY A 69 11.77 -1.38 16.67
C GLY A 69 11.92 -1.81 15.20
N CYS A 70 12.95 -2.56 14.86
CA CYS A 70 13.17 -3.05 13.49
C CYS A 70 12.05 -4.01 13.06
N PRO A 71 11.23 -3.67 12.04
CA PRO A 71 10.12 -4.53 11.59
C PRO A 71 10.63 -5.88 11.07
N LEU A 72 11.81 -5.90 10.44
CA LEU A 72 12.43 -7.11 9.94
C LEU A 72 12.87 -8.05 11.07
N PHE A 73 13.44 -7.50 12.15
CA PHE A 73 13.79 -8.30 13.34
C PHE A 73 12.54 -8.88 14.02
N ALA A 74 11.51 -8.07 14.17
CA ALA A 74 10.26 -8.50 14.76
C ALA A 74 9.59 -9.61 13.93
N THR A 75 9.53 -9.45 12.60
CA THR A 75 8.98 -10.45 11.67
C THR A 75 9.78 -11.76 11.69
N ASN A 76 11.11 -11.70 11.79
CA ASN A 76 11.95 -12.90 11.96
C ASN A 76 11.67 -13.62 13.30
N SER A 77 11.23 -12.88 14.31
CA SER A 77 11.01 -13.46 15.66
C SER A 77 9.63 -14.10 15.81
N ASP A 78 8.57 -13.47 15.28
CA ASP A 78 7.17 -13.89 15.51
C ASP A 78 6.44 -14.35 14.25
N GLY A 79 6.99 -14.09 13.06
CA GLY A 79 6.42 -14.48 11.78
C GLY A 79 5.20 -13.68 11.36
N ILE A 80 4.98 -12.50 11.95
CA ILE A 80 3.89 -11.59 11.59
C ILE A 80 4.36 -10.64 10.49
N VAL A 81 3.56 -10.50 9.43
CA VAL A 81 3.80 -9.53 8.35
C VAL A 81 3.65 -8.11 8.90
N ARG A 82 4.58 -7.22 8.53
CA ARG A 82 4.58 -5.83 8.97
C ARG A 82 4.72 -4.88 7.79
N THR A 83 3.92 -3.83 7.80
CA THR A 83 4.03 -2.74 6.83
C THR A 83 4.26 -1.44 7.57
N GLU A 84 5.34 -0.73 7.21
CA GLU A 84 5.78 0.47 7.91
C GLU A 84 6.23 1.53 6.91
N LYS A 85 6.01 2.80 7.28
CA LYS A 85 6.60 3.95 6.58
C LYS A 85 7.92 4.29 7.24
N VAL A 86 9.01 4.20 6.51
CA VAL A 86 10.36 4.44 7.04
C VAL A 86 11.19 5.25 6.06
N PHE A 87 12.34 5.74 6.52
CA PHE A 87 13.31 6.42 5.66
C PHE A 87 14.58 5.58 5.56
N VAL A 88 14.95 5.23 4.34
CA VAL A 88 16.20 4.54 4.04
C VAL A 88 17.27 5.55 3.60
N ARG A 89 18.54 5.30 3.91
CA ARG A 89 19.64 6.14 3.46
C ARG A 89 20.04 5.79 2.04
N HIS A 90 20.02 6.79 1.13
CA HIS A 90 20.61 6.66 -0.20
C HIS A 90 22.15 6.67 -0.13
N LYS A 91 22.80 6.10 -1.13
CA LYS A 91 24.26 6.07 -1.26
C LYS A 91 24.88 7.46 -1.22
N ASP A 92 24.20 8.44 -1.81
CA ASP A 92 24.64 9.85 -1.85
C ASP A 92 24.36 10.62 -0.54
N GLY A 93 23.85 9.94 0.49
CA GLY A 93 23.73 10.47 1.84
C GLY A 93 22.37 11.02 2.24
N TYR A 94 21.47 11.30 1.30
CA TYR A 94 20.12 11.78 1.60
C TYR A 94 19.17 10.64 2.05
N ARG A 95 18.02 10.99 2.61
CA ARG A 95 16.98 10.06 3.04
C ARG A 95 15.90 9.93 1.99
N ILE A 96 15.44 8.70 1.79
CA ILE A 96 14.35 8.37 0.87
C ILE A 96 13.20 7.84 1.71
N PRO A 97 12.02 8.45 1.67
CA PRO A 97 10.83 7.87 2.27
C PRO A 97 10.43 6.63 1.46
N ILE A 98 10.20 5.53 2.15
CA ILE A 98 9.73 4.27 1.57
C ILE A 98 8.57 3.72 2.38
N LEU A 99 7.65 3.06 1.68
CA LEU A 99 6.71 2.13 2.29
C LEU A 99 7.32 0.74 2.18
N THR A 100 7.54 0.08 3.29
CA THR A 100 8.13 -1.25 3.32
C THR A 100 7.17 -2.27 3.91
N THR A 101 7.14 -3.47 3.34
CA THR A 101 6.43 -4.62 3.88
C THR A 101 7.38 -5.79 4.02
N VAL A 102 7.38 -6.39 5.21
CA VAL A 102 8.26 -7.50 5.57
C VAL A 102 7.45 -8.78 5.70
N TYR A 103 7.85 -9.80 4.97
CA TYR A 103 7.21 -11.12 4.95
C TYR A 103 8.16 -12.17 5.50
N PRO A 104 7.72 -13.05 6.44
CA PRO A 104 8.53 -14.16 6.91
C PRO A 104 8.66 -15.24 5.84
N ILE A 105 9.85 -15.81 5.69
CA ILE A 105 10.09 -16.99 4.87
C ILE A 105 10.21 -18.19 5.80
N LYS A 106 9.40 -19.22 5.54
CA LYS A 106 9.34 -20.44 6.34
C LYS A 106 9.75 -21.65 5.52
N GLU A 107 10.50 -22.52 6.14
CA GLU A 107 10.83 -23.84 5.64
C GLU A 107 10.51 -24.88 6.72
N ASN A 108 9.73 -25.92 6.38
CA ASN A 108 9.27 -26.94 7.33
C ASN A 108 8.61 -26.35 8.60
N GLY A 109 7.91 -25.21 8.47
CA GLY A 109 7.24 -24.52 9.59
C GLY A 109 8.14 -23.60 10.41
N ALA A 110 9.46 -23.66 10.26
CA ALA A 110 10.40 -22.78 10.93
C ALA A 110 10.70 -21.52 10.08
N ILE A 111 10.85 -20.36 10.73
CA ILE A 111 11.26 -19.13 10.05
C ILE A 111 12.75 -19.23 9.76
N ILE A 112 13.12 -19.12 8.47
CA ILE A 112 14.50 -19.15 8.00
C ILE A 112 15.04 -17.78 7.61
N GLY A 113 14.17 -16.76 7.59
CA GLY A 113 14.50 -15.39 7.24
C GLY A 113 13.29 -14.59 6.84
N SER A 114 13.50 -13.41 6.28
CA SER A 114 12.41 -12.55 5.79
C SER A 114 12.77 -11.89 4.46
N VAL A 115 11.73 -11.66 3.65
CA VAL A 115 11.80 -10.80 2.47
C VAL A 115 11.21 -9.45 2.82
N GLU A 116 11.93 -8.39 2.50
CA GLU A 116 11.43 -7.02 2.55
C GLU A 116 11.20 -6.51 1.14
N VAL A 117 9.98 -6.04 0.91
CA VAL A 117 9.57 -5.37 -0.33
C VAL A 117 9.31 -3.90 0.01
N PHE A 118 9.92 -2.99 -0.73
CA PHE A 118 9.77 -1.57 -0.47
C PHE A 118 9.65 -0.76 -1.76
N THR A 119 8.79 0.27 -1.72
CA THR A 119 8.60 1.22 -2.81
C THR A 119 8.88 2.63 -2.34
N ARG A 120 9.26 3.53 -3.26
CA ARG A 120 9.41 4.95 -2.92
C ARG A 120 8.05 5.50 -2.51
N ASN A 121 7.99 6.03 -1.32
CA ASN A 121 6.86 6.81 -0.86
C ASN A 121 7.11 8.29 -1.25
N SER A 122 6.83 8.62 -2.53
CA SER A 122 7.08 9.97 -3.04
C SER A 122 5.98 10.94 -2.56
N PRO A 123 6.28 12.26 -2.46
CA PRO A 123 5.25 13.28 -2.19
C PRO A 123 4.05 13.17 -3.14
N LYS A 124 4.26 12.73 -4.36
CA LYS A 124 3.19 12.50 -5.33
C LYS A 124 2.23 11.35 -4.91
N ALA A 125 2.75 10.29 -4.29
CA ALA A 125 1.90 9.24 -3.71
C ALA A 125 1.13 9.77 -2.49
N TYR A 126 1.70 10.69 -1.71
CA TYR A 126 0.98 11.39 -0.63
C TYR A 126 -0.08 12.35 -1.16
N GLU A 127 0.20 13.04 -2.28
CA GLU A 127 -0.79 13.90 -2.94
C GLU A 127 -1.93 13.07 -3.50
N ASP A 128 -1.64 11.94 -4.13
CA ASP A 128 -2.65 11.03 -4.67
C ASP A 128 -3.49 10.40 -3.55
N ASP A 129 -2.88 9.89 -2.46
CA ASP A 129 -3.56 9.40 -1.25
C ASP A 129 -4.36 10.52 -0.55
N LEU A 130 -3.83 11.75 -0.50
CA LEU A 130 -4.51 12.89 0.09
C LEU A 130 -5.69 13.34 -0.77
N ILE A 131 -5.54 13.37 -2.08
CA ILE A 131 -6.61 13.69 -3.04
C ILE A 131 -7.69 12.62 -2.95
N GLU A 132 -7.35 11.34 -2.89
CA GLU A 132 -8.31 10.24 -2.75
C GLU A 132 -9.06 10.32 -1.40
N ASN A 133 -8.36 10.55 -0.29
CA ASN A 133 -8.97 10.74 1.02
C ASN A 133 -9.83 12.02 1.11
N LEU A 134 -9.41 13.11 0.47
CA LEU A 134 -10.21 14.34 0.39
C LEU A 134 -11.42 14.15 -0.52
N ALA A 135 -11.27 13.46 -1.64
CA ALA A 135 -12.37 13.10 -2.53
C ALA A 135 -13.39 12.20 -1.81
N GLU A 136 -12.94 11.20 -1.06
CA GLU A 136 -13.81 10.32 -0.27
C GLU A 136 -14.56 11.11 0.82
N LYS A 137 -13.89 11.98 1.55
CA LYS A 137 -14.53 12.88 2.54
C LYS A 137 -15.47 13.88 1.89
N ALA A 138 -15.15 14.39 0.69
CA ALA A 138 -16.01 15.29 -0.05
C ALA A 138 -17.25 14.59 -0.66
N MET A 139 -17.23 13.25 -0.76
CA MET A 139 -18.33 12.47 -1.32
C MET A 139 -19.26 11.84 -0.29
N HIS A 140 -18.97 12.02 1.01
CA HIS A 140 -19.79 11.50 2.09
C HIS A 140 -20.32 12.64 3.00
N ASP A 141 -21.48 12.42 3.56
CA ASP A 141 -22.05 13.32 4.58
C ASP A 141 -21.32 13.11 5.92
N SER A 142 -20.87 14.20 6.53
CA SER A 142 -20.04 14.16 7.74
C SER A 142 -20.75 13.62 8.99
N LEU A 143 -22.09 13.65 9.01
CA LEU A 143 -22.90 13.22 10.16
C LEU A 143 -23.31 11.75 10.03
N THR A 144 -23.76 11.36 8.84
CA THR A 144 -24.35 10.05 8.59
C THR A 144 -23.38 9.06 7.96
N HIS A 145 -22.24 9.53 7.46
CA HIS A 145 -21.27 8.79 6.64
C HIS A 145 -21.86 8.15 5.38
N LEU A 146 -23.07 8.53 5.00
CA LEU A 146 -23.67 8.10 3.74
C LEU A 146 -23.13 8.92 2.56
N PRO A 147 -23.16 8.37 1.34
CA PRO A 147 -22.83 9.11 0.14
C PRO A 147 -23.67 10.40 0.04
N ASN A 148 -23.00 11.51 -0.22
CA ASN A 148 -23.67 12.81 -0.37
C ASN A 148 -24.21 13.03 -1.79
N ARG A 149 -24.81 14.18 -2.03
CA ARG A 149 -25.38 14.54 -3.33
C ARG A 149 -24.36 14.50 -4.48
N SER A 150 -23.14 14.96 -4.24
CA SER A 150 -22.08 14.96 -5.27
C SER A 150 -21.68 13.56 -5.69
N TYR A 151 -21.63 12.62 -4.76
CA TYR A 151 -21.42 11.20 -5.07
C TYR A 151 -22.54 10.64 -5.90
N LEU A 152 -23.81 10.92 -5.54
CA LEU A 152 -24.98 10.45 -6.27
C LEU A 152 -24.95 10.96 -7.72
N GLU A 153 -24.67 12.24 -7.94
CA GLU A 153 -24.60 12.85 -9.28
C GLU A 153 -23.51 12.17 -10.12
N SER A 154 -22.32 11.99 -9.57
CA SER A 154 -21.21 11.30 -10.24
C SER A 154 -21.53 9.84 -10.57
N PHE A 155 -22.16 9.13 -9.63
CA PHE A 155 -22.56 7.74 -9.81
C PHE A 155 -23.64 7.59 -10.89
N LEU A 156 -24.61 8.51 -10.96
CA LEU A 156 -25.62 8.53 -12.00
C LEU A 156 -25.02 8.79 -13.38
N HIS A 157 -24.08 9.73 -13.50
CA HIS A 157 -23.35 9.96 -14.75
C HIS A 157 -22.59 8.72 -15.21
N TYR A 158 -21.95 8.02 -14.29
CA TYR A 158 -21.26 6.76 -14.58
C TYR A 158 -22.26 5.70 -15.09
N LYS A 159 -23.39 5.51 -14.39
CA LYS A 159 -24.42 4.53 -14.79
C LYS A 159 -25.07 4.85 -16.13
N LEU A 160 -25.33 6.11 -16.41
CA LEU A 160 -25.80 6.55 -17.72
C LEU A 160 -24.79 6.24 -18.84
N SER A 161 -23.52 6.44 -18.58
CA SER A 161 -22.45 6.09 -19.53
C SER A 161 -22.34 4.58 -19.76
N GLU A 162 -22.51 3.75 -18.73
CA GLU A 162 -22.58 2.29 -18.86
C GLU A 162 -23.78 1.85 -19.70
N TYR A 163 -24.94 2.48 -19.47
CA TYR A 163 -26.13 2.22 -20.28
C TYR A 163 -25.91 2.57 -21.75
N GLN A 164 -25.37 3.76 -22.03
CA GLN A 164 -25.11 4.21 -23.40
C GLN A 164 -24.09 3.34 -24.14
N ARG A 165 -23.04 2.85 -23.44
CA ARG A 165 -21.97 2.05 -24.05
C ARG A 165 -22.30 0.57 -24.16
N PHE A 166 -22.98 0.02 -23.18
CA PHE A 166 -23.13 -1.44 -23.02
C PHE A 166 -24.55 -1.90 -22.88
N GLY A 167 -25.56 -0.99 -22.91
CA GLY A 167 -26.98 -1.31 -22.71
C GLY A 167 -27.30 -1.86 -21.31
N LYS A 168 -26.44 -1.65 -20.31
CA LYS A 168 -26.66 -2.14 -18.95
C LYS A 168 -27.76 -1.31 -18.29
N LYS A 169 -28.89 -1.94 -18.04
CA LYS A 169 -30.05 -1.31 -17.39
C LYS A 169 -29.81 -1.14 -15.89
N PHE A 170 -30.33 -0.05 -15.33
CA PHE A 170 -30.33 0.20 -13.89
C PHE A 170 -31.64 0.85 -13.45
N ALA A 171 -31.96 0.76 -12.17
CA ALA A 171 -33.11 1.41 -11.56
C ALA A 171 -32.64 2.33 -10.42
N LEU A 172 -33.25 3.49 -10.30
CA LEU A 172 -33.02 4.44 -9.22
C LEU A 172 -34.27 4.50 -8.34
N LEU A 173 -34.12 4.23 -7.03
CA LEU A 173 -35.17 4.39 -6.04
C LEU A 173 -34.87 5.66 -5.22
N LEU A 174 -35.84 6.57 -5.18
CA LEU A 174 -35.76 7.82 -4.41
C LEU A 174 -36.87 7.78 -3.33
N PRO A 175 -36.57 7.33 -2.10
CA PRO A 175 -37.52 7.42 -1.00
C PRO A 175 -37.58 8.84 -0.44
N THR A 176 -38.78 9.37 -0.22
CA THR A 176 -38.99 10.64 0.49
C THR A 176 -39.34 10.35 1.95
N LEU A 177 -38.53 10.89 2.84
CA LEU A 177 -38.70 10.76 4.29
C LEU A 177 -39.27 12.07 4.85
N THR A 178 -40.36 12.01 5.58
CA THR A 178 -40.89 13.14 6.35
C THR A 178 -40.94 12.81 7.81
N THR A 179 -40.76 13.81 8.66
CA THR A 179 -40.85 13.66 10.11
C THR A 179 -42.14 14.26 10.64
N LEU A 180 -42.87 13.50 11.42
CA LEU A 180 -44.02 14.00 12.21
C LEU A 180 -43.68 13.81 13.68
N GLY A 181 -43.20 14.90 14.32
CA GLY A 181 -42.65 14.81 15.67
C GLY A 181 -41.40 13.95 15.74
N SER A 182 -41.43 12.86 16.51
CA SER A 182 -40.33 11.90 16.65
C SER A 182 -40.44 10.66 15.70
N LEU A 183 -41.44 10.66 14.83
CA LEU A 183 -41.67 9.53 13.89
C LEU A 183 -41.15 9.89 12.49
N ILE A 184 -40.34 9.02 11.90
CA ILE A 184 -39.89 9.10 10.50
C ILE A 184 -40.85 8.28 9.65
N ILE A 185 -41.49 8.89 8.66
CA ILE A 185 -42.46 8.25 7.78
C ILE A 185 -41.92 8.28 6.34
N LEU A 186 -41.93 7.12 5.68
CA LEU A 186 -41.69 7.03 4.25
C LEU A 186 -42.98 7.47 3.53
N THR A 187 -42.95 8.66 2.90
CA THR A 187 -44.19 9.24 2.30
C THR A 187 -44.34 8.91 0.82
N ASP A 188 -43.24 8.91 0.08
CA ASP A 188 -43.25 8.65 -1.37
C ASP A 188 -41.99 7.87 -1.79
N MET A 189 -42.12 7.06 -2.82
CA MET A 189 -41.03 6.35 -3.45
C MET A 189 -41.13 6.50 -4.96
N ILE A 190 -40.14 7.15 -5.58
CA ILE A 190 -40.06 7.28 -7.04
C ILE A 190 -39.09 6.24 -7.55
N LEU A 191 -39.59 5.34 -8.40
CA LEU A 191 -38.80 4.36 -9.13
C LEU A 191 -38.60 4.86 -10.57
N VAL A 192 -37.34 5.13 -10.91
CA VAL A 192 -36.95 5.46 -12.29
C VAL A 192 -36.24 4.25 -12.88
N ILE A 193 -36.86 3.65 -13.92
CA ILE A 193 -36.29 2.52 -14.65
C ILE A 193 -35.81 3.04 -16.01
N TRP A 194 -34.53 2.87 -16.27
CA TRP A 194 -33.96 3.15 -17.59
C TRP A 194 -34.03 1.89 -18.46
N SER A 195 -34.84 1.89 -19.50
CA SER A 195 -35.05 0.76 -20.44
C SER A 195 -34.49 1.07 -21.83
#